data_de491fa1acca0f8b81dae82504e38647
#
_entry.id   de491fa1acca0f8b81dae82504e38647
#
_cell.length_a   1.000
_cell.length_b   1.000
_cell.length_c   1.000
_cell.angle_alpha   90.00
_cell.angle_beta   90.00
_cell.angle_gamma   90.00
#
_symmetry.space_group_name_H-M   'P 1'
#
loop_
_entity.id
_entity.type
_entity.pdbx_description
1 polymer ?
#
loop_
_entity_poly.entity_id
_entity_poly.type
_entity_poly.pdbx_seq_one_letter_code
_entity_poly.pdbx_strand_id
1 'polypeptide(L)'
;MSKPQLDLFGGQPVHASRGPSGAMMSLDERHRYLLWRKLDDEGHGVCTFVMLNPSTADATNDDPTIRSCMRLTRLWGYSTLTVVNLFSWRTSDALDLRAADEDPTGDPKNLLIVIDAVQQSKMAVMAWGSSIRRLGPLRARAAEVEAALREHAPDKLYCLNRNRTGEPTHPLFWRKDRAPIRFLELSL
;
A
#
# COMPACT_ATOMS: atom_id res chain seq x y z
N MET A 1 -1.99 2.46 27.38
CA MET A 1 -1.23 3.65 26.92
C MET A 1 -1.18 3.57 25.40
N SER A 2 -1.85 4.52 24.70
CA SER A 2 -1.77 4.61 23.24
C SER A 2 -0.33 4.97 22.86
N LYS A 3 0.29 4.18 21.96
CA LYS A 3 1.60 4.52 21.39
C LYS A 3 1.49 5.87 20.67
N PRO A 4 2.53 6.72 20.69
CA PRO A 4 2.49 7.99 20.00
C PRO A 4 2.26 7.75 18.51
N GLN A 5 1.27 8.41 17.95
CA GLN A 5 1.04 8.47 16.50
C GLN A 5 2.25 9.20 15.90
N LEU A 6 2.91 8.58 14.92
CA LEU A 6 3.98 9.22 14.18
C LEU A 6 3.39 10.38 13.37
N ASP A 7 3.65 11.59 13.80
CA ASP A 7 3.19 12.80 13.12
C ASP A 7 4.23 13.26 12.08
N LEU A 8 4.26 12.58 10.95
CA LEU A 8 5.11 12.95 9.81
C LEU A 8 4.60 14.18 9.04
N PHE A 9 3.35 14.60 9.28
CA PHE A 9 2.64 15.60 8.48
C PHE A 9 1.88 16.65 9.31
N GLY A 10 2.30 16.91 10.56
CA GLY A 10 1.72 17.95 11.42
C GLY A 10 0.28 17.67 11.89
N GLY A 11 -0.03 16.39 12.21
CA GLY A 11 -1.36 15.99 12.73
C GLY A 11 -2.47 15.93 11.69
N GLN A 12 -2.18 16.31 10.46
CA GLN A 12 -3.16 16.23 9.37
C GLN A 12 -3.04 14.88 8.66
N PRO A 13 -4.17 14.20 8.37
CA PRO A 13 -4.16 13.04 7.48
C PRO A 13 -3.48 13.40 6.17
N VAL A 14 -2.58 12.54 5.69
CA VAL A 14 -1.78 12.78 4.45
C VAL A 14 -2.65 13.20 3.26
N HIS A 15 -3.94 12.86 3.29
CA HIS A 15 -4.93 13.19 2.24
C HIS A 15 -5.88 14.34 2.58
N ALA A 16 -5.98 14.80 3.83
CA ALA A 16 -7.01 15.77 4.23
C ALA A 16 -6.77 17.21 3.72
N SER A 17 -5.50 17.56 3.42
CA SER A 17 -5.13 18.91 2.95
C SER A 17 -4.72 18.99 1.47
N ARG A 18 -4.79 17.87 0.73
CA ARG A 18 -4.20 17.74 -0.60
C ARG A 18 -5.24 17.29 -1.60
N GLY A 19 -6.00 18.11 -2.25
CA GLY A 19 -6.88 17.82 -3.39
C GLY A 19 -7.46 16.40 -3.55
N PRO A 20 -8.35 16.17 -4.52
CA PRO A 20 -9.05 14.88 -4.66
C PRO A 20 -8.15 13.73 -5.13
N SER A 21 -7.00 14.01 -5.70
CA SER A 21 -6.02 13.01 -6.13
C SER A 21 -4.60 13.56 -6.01
N GLY A 22 -3.61 12.65 -5.91
CA GLY A 22 -2.22 13.02 -5.90
C GLY A 22 -1.28 11.86 -5.64
N ALA A 23 0.02 12.17 -5.67
CA ALA A 23 1.10 11.27 -5.30
C ALA A 23 2.23 12.03 -4.59
N MET A 24 2.89 11.38 -3.66
CA MET A 24 4.14 11.84 -3.06
C MET A 24 5.29 11.14 -3.78
N MET A 25 6.10 11.94 -4.47
CA MET A 25 7.22 11.48 -5.29
C MET A 25 8.54 12.03 -4.74
N SER A 26 9.66 11.39 -5.10
CA SER A 26 10.98 12.03 -5.04
C SER A 26 11.08 13.16 -6.07
N LEU A 27 12.06 14.05 -5.91
CA LEU A 27 12.25 15.19 -6.84
C LEU A 27 12.57 14.74 -8.27
N ASP A 28 13.25 13.61 -8.42
CA ASP A 28 13.60 13.00 -9.71
C ASP A 28 12.52 12.04 -10.25
N GLU A 29 11.40 11.92 -9.53
CA GLU A 29 10.26 11.06 -9.84
C GLU A 29 10.57 9.55 -9.95
N ARG A 30 11.76 9.10 -9.50
CA ARG A 30 12.16 7.69 -9.51
C ARG A 30 11.49 6.89 -8.40
N HIS A 31 11.07 7.57 -7.31
CA HIS A 31 10.36 6.97 -6.19
C HIS A 31 8.96 7.56 -6.03
N ARG A 32 7.99 6.71 -5.71
CA ARG A 32 6.65 7.09 -5.27
C ARG A 32 6.39 6.49 -3.89
N TYR A 33 6.26 7.34 -2.90
CA TYR A 33 6.04 6.94 -1.51
C TYR A 33 4.57 6.72 -1.17
N LEU A 34 3.69 7.51 -1.78
CA LEU A 34 2.26 7.51 -1.52
C LEU A 34 1.49 7.90 -2.78
N LEU A 35 0.31 7.28 -2.98
CA LEU A 35 -0.69 7.72 -3.95
C LEU A 35 -2.05 7.77 -3.26
N TRP A 36 -2.90 8.76 -3.56
CA TRP A 36 -4.27 8.81 -3.06
C TRP A 36 -5.26 9.22 -4.14
N ARG A 37 -6.51 8.74 -3.97
CA ARG A 37 -7.67 9.07 -4.80
C ARG A 37 -8.89 9.20 -3.91
N LYS A 38 -9.53 10.39 -3.89
CA LYS A 38 -10.87 10.55 -3.33
C LYS A 38 -11.85 9.97 -4.35
N LEU A 39 -12.71 9.07 -3.93
CA LEU A 39 -13.57 8.28 -4.80
C LEU A 39 -15.03 8.67 -4.67
N ASP A 40 -15.44 9.09 -3.48
CA ASP A 40 -16.81 9.40 -3.12
C ASP A 40 -16.82 10.38 -1.95
N ASP A 41 -17.86 11.21 -1.84
CA ASP A 41 -18.09 12.10 -0.71
C ASP A 41 -18.91 11.44 0.42
N GLU A 42 -19.67 10.39 0.10
CA GLU A 42 -20.54 9.67 1.03
C GLU A 42 -19.94 8.44 1.68
N GLY A 43 -18.76 7.99 1.24
CA GLY A 43 -18.11 6.78 1.75
C GLY A 43 -17.44 6.96 3.13
N HIS A 44 -17.12 5.84 3.78
CA HIS A 44 -16.72 5.77 5.19
C HIS A 44 -15.21 5.74 5.43
N GLY A 45 -14.47 6.75 4.98
CA GLY A 45 -13.06 6.93 5.31
C GLY A 45 -12.10 6.26 4.32
N VAL A 46 -10.91 5.91 4.78
CA VAL A 46 -9.79 5.51 3.94
C VAL A 46 -9.59 4.00 3.91
N CYS A 47 -9.42 3.44 2.71
CA CYS A 47 -8.88 2.10 2.48
C CYS A 47 -7.47 2.20 1.91
N THR A 48 -6.49 1.62 2.58
CA THR A 48 -5.09 1.63 2.15
C THR A 48 -4.70 0.27 1.56
N PHE A 49 -4.07 0.27 0.39
CA PHE A 49 -3.42 -0.93 -0.17
C PHE A 49 -1.91 -0.85 0.06
N VAL A 50 -1.34 -1.92 0.64
CA VAL A 50 0.11 -2.11 0.78
C VAL A 50 0.58 -3.06 -0.31
N MET A 51 1.27 -2.52 -1.31
CA MET A 51 1.63 -3.24 -2.52
C MET A 51 3.14 -3.46 -2.64
N LEU A 52 3.62 -4.08 -3.71
CA LEU A 52 5.04 -4.39 -3.88
C LEU A 52 5.85 -3.12 -4.20
N ASN A 53 5.62 -2.55 -5.36
CA ASN A 53 6.29 -1.35 -5.87
C ASN A 53 5.35 -0.54 -6.75
N PRO A 54 5.59 0.77 -6.93
CA PRO A 54 4.86 1.59 -7.87
C PRO A 54 5.22 1.24 -9.32
N SER A 55 4.24 1.34 -10.22
CA SER A 55 4.44 1.27 -11.66
C SER A 55 4.28 2.66 -12.28
N THR A 56 3.46 2.80 -13.30
CA THR A 56 3.33 4.02 -14.09
C THR A 56 2.36 5.06 -13.52
N ALA A 57 1.50 4.68 -12.58
CA ALA A 57 0.55 5.63 -11.99
C ALA A 57 1.27 6.76 -11.24
N ASP A 58 0.73 7.98 -11.38
CA ASP A 58 1.24 9.21 -10.77
C ASP A 58 0.12 10.03 -10.11
N ALA A 59 0.31 11.33 -9.92
CA ALA A 59 -0.69 12.22 -9.30
C ALA A 59 -2.01 12.29 -10.08
N THR A 60 -2.00 12.10 -11.40
CA THR A 60 -3.13 12.32 -12.30
C THR A 60 -3.51 11.09 -13.14
N ASN A 61 -2.58 10.18 -13.37
CA ASN A 61 -2.76 9.03 -14.25
C ASN A 61 -2.88 7.74 -13.44
N ASP A 62 -3.86 6.90 -13.80
CA ASP A 62 -4.11 5.61 -13.18
C ASP A 62 -3.69 4.45 -14.07
N ASP A 63 -2.88 3.55 -13.54
CA ASP A 63 -2.58 2.26 -14.18
C ASP A 63 -3.71 1.23 -13.91
N PRO A 64 -3.68 0.05 -14.56
CA PRO A 64 -4.70 -0.99 -14.36
C PRO A 64 -4.81 -1.45 -12.90
N THR A 65 -3.71 -1.45 -12.15
CA THR A 65 -3.68 -1.83 -10.73
C THR A 65 -4.42 -0.81 -9.87
N ILE A 66 -4.11 0.48 -10.06
CA ILE A 66 -4.80 1.56 -9.33
C ILE A 66 -6.29 1.56 -9.65
N ARG A 67 -6.69 1.41 -10.91
CA ARG A 67 -8.12 1.27 -11.29
C ARG A 67 -8.79 0.09 -10.59
N SER A 68 -8.09 -1.05 -10.44
CA SER A 68 -8.62 -2.20 -9.70
C SER A 68 -8.78 -1.89 -8.20
N CYS A 69 -7.80 -1.24 -7.58
CA CYS A 69 -7.88 -0.80 -6.18
C CYS A 69 -9.03 0.20 -5.95
N MET A 70 -9.19 1.21 -6.84
CA MET A 70 -10.29 2.17 -6.77
C MET A 70 -11.66 1.48 -6.80
N ARG A 71 -11.83 0.52 -7.73
CA ARG A 71 -13.06 -0.26 -7.85
C ARG A 71 -13.35 -1.06 -6.57
N LEU A 72 -12.35 -1.73 -5.99
CA LEU A 72 -12.50 -2.49 -4.75
C LEU A 72 -12.81 -1.58 -3.56
N THR A 73 -12.12 -0.45 -3.45
CA THR A 73 -12.35 0.56 -2.41
C THR A 73 -13.80 1.05 -2.42
N ARG A 74 -14.35 1.39 -3.60
CA ARG A 74 -15.78 1.75 -3.75
C ARG A 74 -16.72 0.60 -3.39
N LEU A 75 -16.43 -0.62 -3.87
CA LEU A 75 -17.23 -1.81 -3.59
C LEU A 75 -17.39 -2.08 -2.09
N TRP A 76 -16.37 -1.75 -1.30
CA TRP A 76 -16.38 -1.91 0.15
C TRP A 76 -16.88 -0.68 0.92
N GLY A 77 -17.36 0.35 0.23
CA GLY A 77 -17.99 1.55 0.83
C GLY A 77 -17.00 2.57 1.39
N TYR A 78 -15.72 2.56 0.96
CA TYR A 78 -14.75 3.56 1.38
C TYR A 78 -14.71 4.75 0.42
N SER A 79 -14.54 5.95 0.99
CA SER A 79 -14.51 7.22 0.23
C SER A 79 -13.15 7.54 -0.38
N THR A 80 -12.08 6.98 0.15
CA THR A 80 -10.72 7.31 -0.27
C THR A 80 -9.86 6.06 -0.38
N LEU A 81 -9.19 5.94 -1.53
CA LEU A 81 -8.09 5.00 -1.74
C LEU A 81 -6.77 5.66 -1.37
N THR A 82 -5.94 4.93 -0.63
CA THR A 82 -4.52 5.23 -0.48
C THR A 82 -3.70 4.00 -0.91
N VAL A 83 -2.56 4.22 -1.55
CA VAL A 83 -1.64 3.16 -1.93
C VAL A 83 -0.24 3.50 -1.47
N VAL A 84 0.36 2.58 -0.73
CA VAL A 84 1.76 2.58 -0.30
C VAL A 84 2.44 1.30 -0.76
N ASN A 85 3.74 1.27 -0.76
CA ASN A 85 4.50 0.17 -1.34
C ASN A 85 5.63 -0.28 -0.40
N LEU A 86 5.97 -1.59 -0.46
CA LEU A 86 7.15 -2.15 0.23
C LEU A 86 8.42 -1.45 -0.26
N PHE A 87 8.51 -1.26 -1.58
CA PHE A 87 9.57 -0.52 -2.26
C PHE A 87 8.97 0.74 -2.90
N SER A 88 9.63 1.86 -2.79
CA SER A 88 9.16 3.11 -3.41
C SER A 88 9.62 3.28 -4.86
N TRP A 89 10.63 2.51 -5.31
CA TRP A 89 11.16 2.53 -6.68
C TRP A 89 10.09 2.23 -7.73
N ARG A 90 10.00 3.09 -8.73
CA ARG A 90 9.01 2.98 -9.82
C ARG A 90 9.53 2.11 -10.94
N THR A 91 8.88 0.98 -11.15
CA THR A 91 9.13 0.12 -12.32
C THR A 91 7.90 -0.70 -12.65
N SER A 92 7.72 -1.04 -13.92
CA SER A 92 6.64 -1.92 -14.39
C SER A 92 6.98 -3.40 -14.24
N ASP A 93 8.28 -3.75 -14.20
CA ASP A 93 8.73 -5.10 -13.88
C ASP A 93 9.33 -5.15 -12.48
N ALA A 94 8.71 -5.90 -11.60
CA ALA A 94 9.21 -6.07 -10.22
C ALA A 94 10.65 -6.64 -10.15
N LEU A 95 11.14 -7.33 -11.18
CA LEU A 95 12.51 -7.86 -11.20
C LEU A 95 13.56 -6.76 -11.32
N ASP A 96 13.21 -5.61 -11.90
CA ASP A 96 14.11 -4.45 -12.00
C ASP A 96 14.48 -3.89 -10.62
N LEU A 97 13.69 -4.17 -9.57
CA LEU A 97 14.07 -3.84 -8.19
C LEU A 97 15.43 -4.43 -7.78
N ARG A 98 15.84 -5.55 -8.39
CA ARG A 98 17.15 -6.18 -8.13
C ARG A 98 18.30 -5.49 -8.85
N ALA A 99 18.00 -4.74 -9.90
CA ALA A 99 18.95 -4.03 -10.73
C ALA A 99 18.92 -2.50 -10.49
N ALA A 100 18.16 -2.04 -9.51
CA ALA A 100 18.13 -0.64 -9.12
C ALA A 100 19.55 -0.18 -8.76
N ASP A 101 19.94 0.98 -9.25
CA ASP A 101 21.26 1.59 -9.02
C ASP A 101 21.37 2.30 -7.68
N GLU A 102 20.27 2.32 -6.91
CA GLU A 102 20.16 2.78 -5.53
C GLU A 102 19.22 1.90 -4.72
N ASP A 103 19.05 2.17 -3.42
CA ASP A 103 18.14 1.40 -2.57
C ASP A 103 16.70 1.52 -3.07
N PRO A 104 16.06 0.41 -3.51
CA PRO A 104 14.70 0.46 -4.02
C PRO A 104 13.65 0.82 -2.96
N THR A 105 13.99 0.83 -1.67
CA THR A 105 13.11 1.35 -0.62
C THR A 105 13.05 2.87 -0.63
N GLY A 106 14.05 3.55 -1.22
CA GLY A 106 14.17 5.00 -1.29
C GLY A 106 14.50 5.64 0.06
N ASP A 107 13.88 6.79 0.36
CA ASP A 107 14.07 7.49 1.63
C ASP A 107 13.80 6.54 2.81
N PRO A 108 14.67 6.50 3.84
CA PRO A 108 14.45 5.73 5.08
C PRO A 108 13.08 5.98 5.73
N LYS A 109 12.45 7.13 5.44
CA LYS A 109 11.09 7.45 5.88
C LYS A 109 10.00 6.63 5.19
N ASN A 110 10.31 5.87 4.13
CA ASN A 110 9.28 5.09 3.41
C ASN A 110 8.51 4.16 4.37
N LEU A 111 9.21 3.47 5.28
CA LEU A 111 8.54 2.61 6.28
C LEU A 111 7.60 3.42 7.18
N LEU A 112 8.01 4.60 7.61
CA LEU A 112 7.19 5.48 8.44
C LEU A 112 5.95 5.96 7.69
N ILE A 113 6.08 6.28 6.39
CA ILE A 113 4.95 6.65 5.52
C ILE A 113 3.97 5.48 5.39
N VAL A 114 4.46 4.25 5.24
CA VAL A 114 3.61 3.05 5.20
C VAL A 114 2.85 2.87 6.51
N ILE A 115 3.52 2.98 7.65
CA ILE A 115 2.91 2.85 8.98
C ILE A 115 1.83 3.92 9.17
N ASP A 116 2.16 5.20 8.90
CA ASP A 116 1.25 6.32 9.06
C ASP A 116 0.00 6.17 8.17
N ALA A 117 0.17 5.83 6.89
CA ALA A 117 -0.96 5.60 5.98
C ALA A 117 -1.90 4.50 6.47
N VAL A 118 -1.35 3.40 7.03
CA VAL A 118 -2.14 2.31 7.59
C VAL A 118 -2.83 2.72 8.89
N GLN A 119 -2.16 3.45 9.77
CA GLN A 119 -2.76 3.95 11.02
C GLN A 119 -3.93 4.90 10.76
N GLN A 120 -3.87 5.72 9.70
CA GLN A 120 -4.92 6.66 9.31
C GLN A 120 -6.08 5.98 8.56
N SER A 121 -5.92 4.76 8.08
CA SER A 121 -6.97 4.04 7.36
C SER A 121 -7.97 3.35 8.29
N LYS A 122 -9.16 3.07 7.77
CA LYS A 122 -10.14 2.17 8.42
C LYS A 122 -9.83 0.70 8.11
N MET A 123 -9.25 0.44 6.94
CA MET A 123 -8.85 -0.88 6.47
C MET A 123 -7.55 -0.78 5.67
N ALA A 124 -6.60 -1.66 5.94
CA ALA A 124 -5.37 -1.80 5.16
C ALA A 124 -5.28 -3.20 4.54
N VAL A 125 -5.14 -3.25 3.23
CA VAL A 125 -5.13 -4.48 2.43
C VAL A 125 -3.71 -4.81 2.01
N MET A 126 -3.14 -5.87 2.59
CA MET A 126 -1.86 -6.44 2.18
C MET A 126 -2.01 -7.09 0.80
N ALA A 127 -1.26 -6.63 -0.21
CA ALA A 127 -1.53 -6.98 -1.60
C ALA A 127 -0.30 -6.98 -2.52
N TRP A 128 0.89 -7.29 -2.02
CA TRP A 128 2.15 -7.25 -2.79
C TRP A 128 2.33 -8.41 -3.79
N GLY A 129 1.57 -9.49 -3.66
CA GLY A 129 1.62 -10.60 -4.61
C GLY A 129 2.86 -11.49 -4.49
N SER A 130 2.96 -12.49 -5.37
CA SER A 130 4.02 -13.51 -5.34
C SER A 130 5.36 -13.08 -5.93
N SER A 131 5.43 -11.95 -6.66
CA SER A 131 6.68 -11.47 -7.27
C SER A 131 7.78 -11.20 -6.25
N ILE A 132 7.44 -10.85 -5.01
CA ILE A 132 8.37 -10.66 -3.89
C ILE A 132 9.31 -11.88 -3.70
N ARG A 133 8.84 -13.09 -3.95
CA ARG A 133 9.64 -14.33 -3.79
C ARG A 133 10.79 -14.46 -4.78
N ARG A 134 10.71 -13.74 -5.90
CA ARG A 134 11.72 -13.73 -6.96
C ARG A 134 12.80 -12.67 -6.72
N LEU A 135 12.67 -11.85 -5.69
CA LEU A 135 13.53 -10.69 -5.45
C LEU A 135 14.79 -11.02 -4.62
N GLY A 136 15.05 -12.31 -4.33
CA GLY A 136 16.24 -12.72 -3.57
C GLY A 136 16.27 -12.07 -2.16
N PRO A 137 17.39 -11.42 -1.77
CA PRO A 137 17.51 -10.78 -0.44
C PRO A 137 16.45 -9.72 -0.16
N LEU A 138 15.99 -9.00 -1.18
CA LEU A 138 14.97 -7.93 -1.03
C LEU A 138 13.63 -8.45 -0.49
N ARG A 139 13.36 -9.75 -0.58
CA ARG A 139 12.14 -10.36 -0.03
C ARG A 139 11.97 -10.14 1.48
N ALA A 140 13.06 -9.91 2.21
CA ALA A 140 13.04 -9.65 3.65
C ALA A 140 12.23 -8.38 3.98
N ARG A 141 12.12 -7.44 3.05
CA ARG A 141 11.34 -6.21 3.22
C ARG A 141 9.86 -6.47 3.53
N ALA A 142 9.27 -7.53 2.97
CA ALA A 142 7.88 -7.89 3.27
C ALA A 142 7.69 -8.26 4.75
N ALA A 143 8.62 -9.05 5.31
CA ALA A 143 8.57 -9.43 6.73
C ALA A 143 8.82 -8.23 7.66
N GLU A 144 9.73 -7.32 7.28
CA GLU A 144 9.99 -6.08 8.02
C GLU A 144 8.73 -5.20 8.09
N VAL A 145 8.11 -4.91 6.94
CA VAL A 145 6.90 -4.10 6.88
C VAL A 145 5.74 -4.78 7.61
N GLU A 146 5.57 -6.08 7.43
CA GLU A 146 4.54 -6.86 8.13
C GLU A 146 4.72 -6.76 9.65
N ALA A 147 5.93 -6.94 10.17
CA ALA A 147 6.22 -6.85 11.61
C ALA A 147 5.89 -5.45 12.15
N ALA A 148 6.30 -4.40 11.45
CA ALA A 148 5.99 -3.02 11.83
C ALA A 148 4.48 -2.75 11.83
N LEU A 149 3.74 -3.22 10.82
CA LEU A 149 2.29 -3.03 10.76
C LEU A 149 1.53 -3.84 11.82
N ARG A 150 1.98 -5.06 12.15
CA ARG A 150 1.44 -5.83 13.27
C ARG A 150 1.62 -5.11 14.60
N GLU A 151 2.72 -4.42 14.78
CA GLU A 151 2.99 -3.65 15.99
C GLU A 151 2.12 -2.40 16.10
N HIS A 152 1.92 -1.67 14.99
CA HIS A 152 1.34 -0.33 15.00
C HIS A 152 -0.15 -0.26 14.66
N ALA A 153 -0.69 -1.26 13.95
CA ALA A 153 -2.08 -1.26 13.49
C ALA A 153 -2.67 -2.67 13.29
N PRO A 154 -2.56 -3.61 14.26
CA PRO A 154 -2.91 -5.02 14.07
C PRO A 154 -4.36 -5.23 13.65
N ASP A 155 -5.29 -4.41 14.16
CA ASP A 155 -6.72 -4.56 13.92
C ASP A 155 -7.19 -4.10 12.54
N LYS A 156 -6.30 -3.47 11.77
CA LYS A 156 -6.62 -2.90 10.45
C LYS A 156 -6.15 -3.76 9.28
N LEU A 157 -5.41 -4.84 9.54
CA LEU A 157 -4.73 -5.62 8.53
C LEU A 157 -5.63 -6.69 7.92
N TYR A 158 -5.84 -6.58 6.61
CA TYR A 158 -6.61 -7.50 5.78
C TYR A 158 -5.79 -7.94 4.56
N CYS A 159 -6.25 -8.94 3.85
CA CYS A 159 -5.78 -9.27 2.51
C CYS A 159 -6.96 -9.78 1.67
N LEU A 160 -6.77 -9.83 0.37
CA LEU A 160 -7.76 -10.38 -0.54
C LEU A 160 -7.87 -11.90 -0.37
N ASN A 161 -6.72 -12.57 -0.34
CA ASN A 161 -6.52 -13.99 -0.07
C ASN A 161 -5.01 -14.23 0.04
N ARG A 162 -4.59 -15.40 0.50
CA ARG A 162 -3.22 -15.88 0.28
C ARG A 162 -3.18 -16.78 -0.96
N ASN A 163 -2.19 -16.54 -1.81
CA ASN A 163 -1.98 -17.38 -2.97
C ASN A 163 -1.28 -18.71 -2.57
N ARG A 164 -1.05 -19.61 -3.54
CA ARG A 164 -0.41 -20.92 -3.29
C ARG A 164 0.99 -20.82 -2.65
N THR A 165 1.62 -19.67 -2.69
CA THR A 165 2.94 -19.44 -2.11
C THR A 165 2.89 -18.80 -0.71
N GLY A 166 1.68 -18.58 -0.15
CA GLY A 166 1.47 -17.93 1.13
C GLY A 166 1.45 -16.38 1.07
N GLU A 167 1.82 -15.80 -0.08
CA GLU A 167 1.85 -14.35 -0.24
C GLU A 167 0.42 -13.77 -0.44
N PRO A 168 0.15 -12.54 0.00
CA PRO A 168 -1.15 -11.90 -0.23
C PRO A 168 -1.38 -11.65 -1.72
N THR A 169 -2.61 -11.94 -2.17
CA THR A 169 -2.98 -11.86 -3.59
C THR A 169 -2.97 -10.43 -4.09
N HIS A 170 -2.40 -10.21 -5.28
CA HIS A 170 -2.38 -8.92 -5.96
C HIS A 170 -3.78 -8.55 -6.51
N PRO A 171 -4.21 -7.27 -6.47
CA PRO A 171 -5.58 -6.84 -6.82
C PRO A 171 -6.03 -7.18 -8.24
N LEU A 172 -5.12 -7.26 -9.21
CA LEU A 172 -5.44 -7.65 -10.58
C LEU A 172 -5.98 -9.07 -10.70
N PHE A 173 -5.65 -9.96 -9.74
CA PHE A 173 -6.07 -11.36 -9.73
C PHE A 173 -7.27 -11.62 -8.82
N TRP A 174 -7.87 -10.56 -8.26
CA TRP A 174 -8.98 -10.67 -7.33
C TRP A 174 -10.33 -10.82 -8.02
N ARG A 175 -11.11 -11.82 -7.60
CA ARG A 175 -12.50 -12.00 -8.06
C ARG A 175 -13.43 -11.01 -7.36
N LYS A 176 -14.39 -10.47 -8.11
CA LYS A 176 -15.23 -9.32 -7.72
C LYS A 176 -16.18 -9.57 -6.53
N ASP A 177 -16.45 -10.81 -6.19
CA ASP A 177 -17.53 -11.27 -5.32
C ASP A 177 -17.11 -11.60 -3.88
N ARG A 178 -15.84 -11.36 -3.52
CA ARG A 178 -15.32 -11.69 -2.18
C ARG A 178 -14.91 -10.46 -1.40
N ALA A 179 -15.33 -10.42 -0.12
CA ALA A 179 -14.81 -9.48 0.85
C ALA A 179 -13.35 -9.81 1.21
N PRO A 180 -12.54 -8.82 1.63
CA PRO A 180 -11.22 -9.06 2.19
C PRO A 180 -11.35 -9.82 3.51
N ILE A 181 -10.32 -10.61 3.84
CA ILE A 181 -10.24 -11.42 5.04
C ILE A 181 -9.16 -10.86 5.98
N ARG A 182 -9.29 -11.12 7.27
CA ARG A 182 -8.28 -10.73 8.26
C ARG A 182 -6.92 -11.32 7.92
N PHE A 183 -5.88 -10.48 7.84
CA PHE A 183 -4.54 -10.91 7.47
C PHE A 183 -3.87 -11.78 8.54
N LEU A 184 -4.18 -11.52 9.81
CA LEU A 184 -3.57 -12.18 10.97
C LEU A 184 -4.24 -13.50 11.38
N GLU A 185 -5.46 -13.76 10.94
CA GLU A 185 -6.23 -14.97 11.29
C GLU A 185 -5.92 -16.17 10.40
N LEU A 186 -5.12 -15.98 9.36
CA LEU A 186 -4.66 -17.06 8.48
C LEU A 186 -3.37 -17.68 9.05
N SER A 187 -3.48 -18.35 10.19
CA SER A 187 -2.46 -19.35 10.59
C SER A 187 -2.47 -20.47 9.55
N LEU A 188 -1.28 -20.88 9.14
CA LEU A 188 -1.03 -21.97 8.19
C LEU A 188 -1.56 -23.30 8.71
#